data_a2cca97e645b631f6cd42736d1bb6e8d
#
_entry.id   a2cca97e645b631f6cd42736d1bb6e8d
#
_cell.length_a   1.000
_cell.length_b   1.000
_cell.length_c   1.000
_cell.angle_alpha   90.00
_cell.angle_beta   90.00
_cell.angle_gamma   90.00
#
_symmetry.space_group_name_H-M   'P 1'
#
loop_
_entity.id
_entity.type
_entity.pdbx_description
1 polymer ?
#
loop_
_entity_poly.entity_id
_entity_poly.type
_entity_poly.pdbx_seq_one_letter_code
_entity_poly.pdbx_strand_id
1 'polypeptide(L)'
;MIKIIHGKIPAYISFSSRVSSHQPANPIIKPRMKTFFALIATLYLWSYTLQGQNNQTANPHVSQEANAPANPLSSEDTVPVGADQASTEAETKLEEGASLDSGNTAWMITATALVLLMTLPGLALFYGGLVQSKNVLSVLMHCFAIACIASIIWFAVGYSLSLTTGSEKSWIGGTDAFFLQHLSIEDLNGDHPETVWIMFQMTFAIITPALIVGAFVERIKFSAVMIFSGLWLLFVYCPVCYWVWGGGWLAEKGVIDFAGGIVVHATAGASALTLAYMLGRRKGFPRNLKPPHNPGMVMTGAAMLWVGWFGFNAGSAGAADTSAGMAMLVTHLSAATASLVWMIVEWRKTGKPGLVGIVTGTIAGLATITPASGSVGPLGAIVIGASAGFVCYYACSIVKEAMGVDDSLDVAAVHGVGGILGTLLVAFLGVEGTLGGLGLSVKETLADGTEVIYPSGEQFAVQAQGCLAAIALSIVATYLIVKIMSPFLGGIRVSEEDETQGLDQWAQGGNGYSLN
;
A
#
# COMPACT_ATOMS: atom_id res chain seq x y z
N MET A 1 20.38 36.41 24.43
CA MET A 1 21.71 35.81 24.33
C MET A 1 21.56 34.31 24.49
N ILE A 2 21.26 33.60 23.41
CA ILE A 2 21.09 32.13 23.38
C ILE A 2 22.09 31.58 22.38
N LYS A 3 23.09 30.86 22.90
CA LYS A 3 24.09 30.14 22.09
C LYS A 3 23.44 28.95 21.40
N ILE A 4 23.37 29.02 20.08
CA ILE A 4 22.98 27.89 19.23
C ILE A 4 24.20 27.01 19.03
N ILE A 5 24.13 25.78 19.53
CA ILE A 5 25.16 24.76 19.32
C ILE A 5 24.99 24.21 17.90
N HIS A 6 25.91 24.53 17.01
CA HIS A 6 26.02 23.96 15.67
C HIS A 6 26.63 22.56 15.76
N GLY A 7 25.78 21.54 15.80
CA GLY A 7 26.20 20.17 15.52
C GLY A 7 26.25 19.92 14.01
N LYS A 8 27.41 19.74 13.44
CA LYS A 8 27.62 19.36 12.04
C LYS A 8 27.20 17.93 11.81
N ILE A 9 26.12 17.73 11.05
CA ILE A 9 25.77 16.43 10.44
C ILE A 9 26.53 16.35 9.11
N PRO A 10 27.25 15.26 8.81
CA PRO A 10 28.04 15.19 7.57
C PRO A 10 27.13 15.04 6.36
N ALA A 11 27.34 15.92 5.39
CA ALA A 11 26.80 15.87 4.06
C ALA A 11 27.21 14.59 3.33
N TYR A 12 26.33 14.06 2.52
CA TYR A 12 26.68 13.11 1.47
C TYR A 12 27.78 13.74 0.58
N ILE A 13 28.93 13.03 0.54
CA ILE A 13 30.08 13.25 -0.35
C ILE A 13 30.93 14.50 -0.08
N SER A 14 32.05 14.32 0.61
CA SER A 14 33.29 14.96 0.28
C SER A 14 34.45 13.96 0.40
N PHE A 15 35.18 13.77 -0.70
CA PHE A 15 36.40 13.01 -0.77
C PHE A 15 37.51 13.72 0.00
N SER A 16 38.15 13.08 0.96
CA SER A 16 39.56 13.24 1.21
C SER A 16 40.11 12.02 1.95
N SER A 17 41.16 11.48 1.40
CA SER A 17 41.99 10.39 1.90
C SER A 17 42.66 10.73 3.22
N ARG A 18 42.56 9.85 4.23
CA ARG A 18 43.66 9.51 5.13
C ARG A 18 43.47 8.17 5.83
N VAL A 19 44.50 7.37 5.77
CA VAL A 19 44.69 6.05 6.37
C VAL A 19 44.88 6.21 7.88
N SER A 20 44.26 5.42 8.74
CA SER A 20 44.93 4.52 9.70
C SER A 20 44.02 4.07 10.85
N SER A 21 44.31 2.85 11.28
CA SER A 21 44.13 2.19 12.58
C SER A 21 42.83 1.43 12.82
N HIS A 22 42.99 0.10 12.85
CA HIS A 22 42.09 -0.92 13.37
C HIS A 22 41.67 -0.64 14.82
N GLN A 23 40.38 -0.63 15.07
CA GLN A 23 39.83 -1.04 16.36
C GLN A 23 38.64 -2.02 16.14
N PRO A 24 38.48 -3.04 17.00
CA PRO A 24 37.47 -4.08 16.81
C PRO A 24 36.06 -3.56 17.11
N ALA A 25 35.10 -4.01 16.32
CA ALA A 25 33.71 -3.66 16.42
C ALA A 25 33.08 -4.18 17.72
N ASN A 26 32.53 -3.29 18.52
CA ASN A 26 31.78 -3.59 19.72
C ASN A 26 30.34 -4.07 19.34
N PRO A 27 29.82 -5.16 19.89
CA PRO A 27 28.50 -5.69 19.58
C PRO A 27 27.41 -5.07 20.48
N ILE A 28 26.95 -3.86 20.14
CA ILE A 28 25.85 -3.20 20.90
C ILE A 28 24.73 -2.82 19.93
N ILE A 29 23.89 -3.80 19.53
CA ILE A 29 22.67 -3.48 18.73
C ILE A 29 21.45 -4.33 19.13
N LYS A 30 21.51 -5.19 20.14
CA LYS A 30 20.34 -5.99 20.56
C LYS A 30 19.20 -5.30 21.35
N PRO A 31 19.38 -4.13 22.02
CA PRO A 31 18.27 -3.53 22.78
C PRO A 31 17.24 -2.73 21.96
N ARG A 32 17.60 -2.19 20.79
CA ARG A 32 16.76 -1.21 20.07
C ARG A 32 15.55 -1.79 19.33
N MET A 33 15.60 -3.05 18.93
CA MET A 33 14.46 -3.69 18.26
C MET A 33 13.39 -4.15 19.28
N LYS A 34 13.79 -4.50 20.49
CA LYS A 34 12.83 -4.78 21.59
C LYS A 34 11.98 -3.56 21.91
N THR A 35 12.54 -2.36 21.79
CA THR A 35 11.84 -1.09 22.01
C THR A 35 10.82 -0.81 20.90
N PHE A 36 11.12 -1.16 19.63
CA PHE A 36 10.19 -1.03 18.51
C PHE A 36 9.00 -1.97 18.64
N PHE A 37 9.24 -3.25 18.96
CA PHE A 37 8.16 -4.21 19.22
C PHE A 37 7.35 -3.84 20.47
N ALA A 38 7.98 -3.28 21.50
CA ALA A 38 7.29 -2.78 22.67
C ALA A 38 6.38 -1.59 22.34
N LEU A 39 6.82 -0.69 21.44
CA LEU A 39 6.01 0.45 20.97
C LEU A 39 4.76 -0.03 20.19
N ILE A 40 4.92 -1.01 19.30
CA ILE A 40 3.79 -1.62 18.57
C ILE A 40 2.83 -2.30 19.54
N ALA A 41 3.34 -3.07 20.51
CA ALA A 41 2.51 -3.71 21.53
C ALA A 41 1.79 -2.68 22.41
N THR A 42 2.41 -1.56 22.74
CA THR A 42 1.82 -0.47 23.52
C THR A 42 0.71 0.24 22.74
N LEU A 43 0.90 0.49 21.44
CA LEU A 43 -0.12 1.05 20.57
C LEU A 43 -1.32 0.11 20.39
N TYR A 44 -1.06 -1.20 20.30
CA TYR A 44 -2.11 -2.22 20.25
C TYR A 44 -2.93 -2.28 21.55
N LEU A 45 -2.27 -2.27 22.69
CA LEU A 45 -2.93 -2.25 24.01
C LEU A 45 -3.71 -0.94 24.23
N TRP A 46 -3.19 0.19 23.75
CA TRP A 46 -3.86 1.48 23.85
C TRP A 46 -5.13 1.56 22.99
N SER A 47 -5.11 0.97 21.77
CA SER A 47 -6.31 0.88 20.93
C SER A 47 -7.41 0.02 21.57
N TYR A 48 -7.03 -1.06 22.27
CA TYR A 48 -7.97 -1.91 23.03
C TYR A 48 -8.57 -1.18 24.25
N THR A 49 -7.79 -0.33 24.91
CA THR A 49 -8.24 0.44 26.08
C THR A 49 -9.25 1.52 25.69
N LEU A 50 -9.09 2.13 24.52
CA LEU A 50 -10.04 3.11 23.97
C LEU A 50 -11.37 2.46 23.59
N GLN A 51 -11.38 1.22 23.07
CA GLN A 51 -12.60 0.46 22.82
C GLN A 51 -13.32 0.03 24.10
N GLY A 52 -12.59 -0.30 25.14
CA GLY A 52 -13.16 -0.73 26.43
C GLY A 52 -13.85 0.40 27.20
N GLN A 53 -13.44 1.65 27.00
CA GLN A 53 -14.06 2.81 27.65
C GLN A 53 -15.38 3.23 26.99
N ASN A 54 -15.53 3.06 25.67
CA ASN A 54 -16.77 3.39 24.97
C ASN A 54 -17.91 2.40 25.21
N ASN A 55 -17.59 1.14 25.57
CA ASN A 55 -18.62 0.12 25.88
C ASN A 55 -19.22 0.26 27.30
N GLN A 56 -18.71 1.14 28.15
CA GLN A 56 -19.24 1.36 29.51
C GLN A 56 -20.25 2.51 29.61
N THR A 57 -20.46 3.29 28.55
CA THR A 57 -21.39 4.44 28.57
C THR A 57 -22.70 4.22 27.83
N ALA A 58 -22.93 3.05 27.24
CA ALA A 58 -24.19 2.70 26.57
C ALA A 58 -25.01 1.74 27.44
N ASN A 59 -25.75 2.27 28.41
CA ASN A 59 -26.81 1.53 29.11
C ASN A 59 -28.16 2.14 28.68
N PRO A 60 -29.01 1.41 27.97
CA PRO A 60 -30.33 1.91 27.60
C PRO A 60 -31.33 1.63 28.74
N HIS A 61 -31.94 2.66 29.26
CA HIS A 61 -33.14 2.53 30.07
C HIS A 61 -34.30 2.04 29.19
N VAL A 62 -34.73 0.82 29.47
CA VAL A 62 -36.02 0.25 29.07
C VAL A 62 -37.09 0.89 29.95
N SER A 63 -38.15 1.44 29.36
CA SER A 63 -39.43 1.62 30.02
C SER A 63 -40.54 1.08 29.11
N GLN A 64 -41.30 0.17 29.71
CA GLN A 64 -42.39 -0.62 29.18
C GLN A 64 -43.72 0.16 29.15
N GLU A 65 -44.65 -0.40 28.34
CA GLU A 65 -46.12 -0.43 28.45
C GLU A 65 -46.90 0.83 27.99
N ALA A 66 -48.03 0.76 27.34
CA ALA A 66 -49.06 -0.29 27.29
C ALA A 66 -50.10 -0.03 26.19
N ASN A 67 -50.65 -1.16 25.68
CA ASN A 67 -52.07 -1.41 25.32
C ASN A 67 -52.90 -0.52 24.37
N ALA A 68 -53.39 -1.26 23.37
CA ALA A 68 -54.54 -1.01 22.48
C ALA A 68 -55.89 -0.83 23.26
N PRO A 69 -57.05 -0.47 22.65
CA PRO A 69 -57.72 -1.30 21.67
C PRO A 69 -58.53 -0.59 20.53
N ALA A 70 -58.73 -1.35 19.49
CA ALA A 70 -59.89 -1.61 18.60
C ALA A 70 -60.99 -0.55 18.26
N ASN A 71 -61.15 -0.31 16.94
CA ASN A 71 -62.31 -0.41 16.04
C ASN A 71 -63.66 0.21 16.44
N PRO A 72 -64.68 0.46 15.56
CA PRO A 72 -64.81 0.25 14.10
C PRO A 72 -65.65 1.30 13.32
N LEU A 73 -65.74 1.13 11.99
CA LEU A 73 -66.90 1.28 11.06
C LEU A 73 -67.21 2.60 10.35
N SER A 74 -67.33 2.42 9.05
CA SER A 74 -68.33 2.87 8.03
C SER A 74 -67.91 4.15 7.29
N SER A 75 -68.05 4.31 6.02
CA SER A 75 -68.85 3.80 4.93
C SER A 75 -68.54 4.57 3.65
N GLU A 76 -68.54 3.86 2.56
CA GLU A 76 -69.09 4.24 1.23
C GLU A 76 -68.51 5.44 0.43
N ASP A 77 -68.13 5.03 -0.78
CA ASP A 77 -68.33 5.66 -2.08
C ASP A 77 -67.37 6.76 -2.55
N THR A 78 -66.56 6.44 -3.51
CA THR A 78 -66.65 6.74 -4.94
C THR A 78 -65.33 6.49 -5.65
N VAL A 79 -65.39 5.72 -6.73
CA VAL A 79 -64.30 5.51 -7.69
C VAL A 79 -64.13 6.76 -8.55
N PRO A 80 -62.92 7.15 -8.87
CA PRO A 80 -62.61 7.49 -10.25
C PRO A 80 -61.41 6.68 -10.80
N VAL A 81 -61.63 6.20 -11.98
CA VAL A 81 -60.74 5.60 -12.96
C VAL A 81 -59.48 6.48 -13.17
N GLY A 82 -58.30 5.88 -13.04
CA GLY A 82 -57.06 6.53 -13.41
C GLY A 82 -55.82 6.04 -12.65
N ALA A 83 -55.64 4.71 -12.51
CA ALA A 83 -54.51 4.15 -11.77
C ALA A 83 -53.76 2.99 -12.49
N ASP A 84 -53.76 2.98 -13.83
CA ASP A 84 -53.10 1.90 -14.59
C ASP A 84 -51.80 2.28 -15.34
N GLN A 85 -51.23 3.48 -15.06
CA GLN A 85 -49.94 3.84 -15.66
C GLN A 85 -48.78 4.02 -14.66
N ALA A 86 -49.07 4.09 -13.36
CA ALA A 86 -48.00 4.24 -12.35
C ALA A 86 -47.47 2.92 -11.79
N SER A 87 -48.20 1.81 -11.95
CA SER A 87 -47.75 0.48 -11.51
C SER A 87 -46.81 -0.21 -12.49
N THR A 88 -46.87 0.17 -13.79
CA THR A 88 -46.01 -0.43 -14.83
C THR A 88 -44.60 0.17 -14.85
N GLU A 89 -44.39 1.42 -14.37
CA GLU A 89 -43.07 2.03 -14.25
C GLU A 89 -42.32 1.65 -12.96
N ALA A 90 -43.05 1.21 -11.92
CA ALA A 90 -42.44 0.75 -10.67
C ALA A 90 -42.02 -0.73 -10.71
N GLU A 91 -42.72 -1.55 -11.51
CA GLU A 91 -42.37 -2.97 -11.71
C GLU A 91 -41.24 -3.17 -12.74
N THR A 92 -41.02 -2.19 -13.64
CA THR A 92 -39.91 -2.24 -14.63
C THR A 92 -38.54 -1.82 -14.02
N LYS A 93 -38.52 -1.32 -12.79
CA LYS A 93 -37.29 -0.94 -12.08
C LYS A 93 -36.66 -2.02 -11.20
N LEU A 94 -37.24 -3.21 -11.14
CA LEU A 94 -36.82 -4.29 -10.23
C LEU A 94 -36.00 -5.41 -10.90
N GLU A 95 -35.70 -5.32 -12.19
CA GLU A 95 -34.81 -6.28 -12.89
C GLU A 95 -33.96 -5.62 -13.99
N GLU A 96 -33.35 -4.45 -13.76
CA GLU A 96 -32.18 -4.06 -14.54
C GLU A 96 -30.98 -4.74 -13.90
N GLY A 97 -30.70 -5.97 -14.29
CA GLY A 97 -29.42 -6.64 -14.04
C GLY A 97 -28.28 -5.73 -14.50
N ALA A 98 -27.13 -5.80 -13.83
CA ALA A 98 -25.94 -5.02 -14.18
C ALA A 98 -25.72 -5.06 -15.71
N SER A 99 -25.75 -3.89 -16.36
CA SER A 99 -25.52 -3.77 -17.80
C SER A 99 -24.11 -3.28 -18.08
N LEU A 100 -23.49 -3.85 -19.11
CA LEU A 100 -22.15 -3.48 -19.52
C LEU A 100 -22.08 -1.99 -19.90
N ASP A 101 -21.20 -1.22 -19.24
CA ASP A 101 -20.86 0.14 -19.62
C ASP A 101 -19.52 0.17 -20.36
N SER A 102 -19.54 0.68 -21.61
CA SER A 102 -18.36 0.72 -22.46
C SER A 102 -17.32 1.76 -22.00
N GLY A 103 -17.75 2.85 -21.38
CA GLY A 103 -16.87 3.90 -20.83
C GLY A 103 -16.08 3.38 -19.63
N ASN A 104 -16.78 2.73 -18.68
CA ASN A 104 -16.19 2.11 -17.51
C ASN A 104 -15.26 0.96 -17.92
N THR A 105 -15.67 0.13 -18.87
CA THR A 105 -14.83 -0.94 -19.41
C THR A 105 -13.53 -0.37 -20.04
N ALA A 106 -13.64 0.65 -20.88
CA ALA A 106 -12.47 1.28 -21.52
C ALA A 106 -11.53 1.91 -20.48
N TRP A 107 -12.09 2.56 -19.46
CA TRP A 107 -11.31 3.10 -18.35
C TRP A 107 -10.58 2.01 -17.59
N MET A 108 -11.25 0.94 -17.18
CA MET A 108 -10.67 -0.14 -16.40
C MET A 108 -9.58 -0.91 -17.18
N ILE A 109 -9.74 -1.11 -18.50
CA ILE A 109 -8.69 -1.65 -19.35
C ILE A 109 -7.47 -0.71 -19.36
N THR A 110 -7.69 0.60 -19.51
CA THR A 110 -6.63 1.61 -19.51
C THR A 110 -5.92 1.67 -18.16
N ALA A 111 -6.67 1.71 -17.05
CA ALA A 111 -6.13 1.71 -15.70
C ALA A 111 -5.28 0.45 -15.44
N THR A 112 -5.75 -0.71 -15.87
CA THR A 112 -5.00 -1.98 -15.78
C THR A 112 -3.65 -1.89 -16.49
N ALA A 113 -3.64 -1.38 -17.72
CA ALA A 113 -2.40 -1.20 -18.48
C ALA A 113 -1.44 -0.21 -17.79
N LEU A 114 -1.97 0.89 -17.24
CA LEU A 114 -1.18 1.88 -16.50
C LEU A 114 -0.57 1.29 -15.22
N VAL A 115 -1.30 0.45 -14.46
CA VAL A 115 -0.74 -0.18 -13.25
C VAL A 115 0.30 -1.24 -13.60
N LEU A 116 0.10 -2.02 -14.67
CA LEU A 116 1.13 -2.95 -15.12
C LEU A 116 2.41 -2.23 -15.58
N LEU A 117 2.26 -1.07 -16.26
CA LEU A 117 3.38 -0.18 -16.62
C LEU A 117 4.17 0.25 -15.38
N MET A 118 3.52 0.42 -14.21
CA MET A 118 4.25 0.78 -12.99
C MET A 118 5.29 -0.27 -12.61
N THR A 119 4.98 -1.55 -12.74
CA THR A 119 5.89 -2.62 -12.30
C THR A 119 6.96 -2.91 -13.35
N LEU A 120 6.55 -3.13 -14.61
CA LEU A 120 7.46 -3.65 -15.63
C LEU A 120 8.52 -2.64 -16.05
N PRO A 121 8.21 -1.45 -16.58
CA PRO A 121 9.23 -0.43 -16.79
C PRO A 121 9.41 0.50 -15.56
N GLY A 122 8.33 0.97 -14.93
CA GLY A 122 8.40 2.03 -13.93
C GLY A 122 9.28 1.69 -12.74
N LEU A 123 8.88 0.69 -11.95
CA LEU A 123 9.59 0.26 -10.75
C LEU A 123 10.96 -0.35 -11.09
N ALA A 124 11.01 -1.14 -12.17
CA ALA A 124 12.24 -1.76 -12.61
C ALA A 124 13.32 -0.71 -12.94
N LEU A 125 12.98 0.36 -13.68
CA LEU A 125 13.90 1.44 -13.99
C LEU A 125 14.21 2.32 -12.77
N PHE A 126 13.20 2.62 -11.95
CA PHE A 126 13.40 3.39 -10.72
C PHE A 126 14.41 2.71 -9.79
N TYR A 127 14.21 1.43 -9.47
CA TYR A 127 15.12 0.65 -8.65
C TYR A 127 16.44 0.35 -9.37
N GLY A 128 16.36 -0.01 -10.65
CA GLY A 128 17.53 -0.28 -11.47
C GLY A 128 18.52 0.87 -11.51
N GLY A 129 18.04 2.11 -11.61
CA GLY A 129 18.88 3.31 -11.58
C GLY A 129 19.53 3.62 -10.23
N LEU A 130 18.86 3.20 -9.12
CA LEU A 130 19.33 3.44 -7.74
C LEU A 130 20.46 2.51 -7.30
N VAL A 131 20.55 1.30 -7.85
CA VAL A 131 21.62 0.33 -7.49
C VAL A 131 22.93 0.63 -8.21
N GLN A 132 23.99 -0.12 -7.90
CA GLN A 132 25.24 -0.07 -8.65
C GLN A 132 25.06 -0.67 -10.05
N SER A 133 25.80 -0.16 -11.06
CA SER A 133 25.72 -0.60 -12.48
C SER A 133 25.89 -2.10 -12.70
N LYS A 134 26.57 -2.79 -11.80
CA LYS A 134 26.82 -4.24 -11.82
C LYS A 134 25.66 -5.08 -11.23
N ASN A 135 24.56 -4.44 -10.84
CA ASN A 135 23.37 -5.08 -10.25
C ASN A 135 22.08 -4.67 -10.97
N VAL A 136 22.16 -3.95 -12.09
CA VAL A 136 20.98 -3.43 -12.79
C VAL A 136 20.14 -4.53 -13.40
N LEU A 137 20.75 -5.51 -14.09
CA LEU A 137 20.02 -6.63 -14.69
C LEU A 137 19.35 -7.49 -13.63
N SER A 138 20.03 -7.70 -12.51
CA SER A 138 19.46 -8.42 -11.36
C SER A 138 18.16 -7.78 -10.88
N VAL A 139 18.10 -6.45 -10.75
CA VAL A 139 16.90 -5.72 -10.34
C VAL A 139 15.79 -5.81 -11.38
N LEU A 140 16.12 -5.56 -12.65
CA LEU A 140 15.15 -5.69 -13.75
C LEU A 140 14.55 -7.08 -13.81
N MET A 141 15.39 -8.10 -13.66
CA MET A 141 14.97 -9.50 -13.65
C MET A 141 14.10 -9.85 -12.45
N HIS A 142 14.40 -9.31 -11.26
CA HIS A 142 13.56 -9.49 -10.08
C HIS A 142 12.13 -8.97 -10.35
N CYS A 143 12.00 -7.72 -10.82
CA CYS A 143 10.69 -7.12 -11.08
C CYS A 143 9.91 -7.91 -12.15
N PHE A 144 10.58 -8.29 -13.25
CA PHE A 144 9.93 -9.00 -14.35
C PHE A 144 9.52 -10.43 -13.94
N ALA A 145 10.39 -11.16 -13.27
CA ALA A 145 10.11 -12.53 -12.83
C ALA A 145 9.01 -12.59 -11.74
N ILE A 146 8.98 -11.59 -10.83
CA ILE A 146 7.88 -11.45 -9.86
C ILE A 146 6.56 -11.22 -10.58
N ALA A 147 6.53 -10.37 -11.61
CA ALA A 147 5.31 -10.17 -12.40
C ALA A 147 4.80 -11.49 -13.00
N CYS A 148 5.69 -12.30 -13.55
CA CYS A 148 5.33 -13.59 -14.13
C CYS A 148 4.79 -14.57 -13.08
N ILE A 149 5.50 -14.75 -11.96
CA ILE A 149 5.08 -15.74 -10.94
C ILE A 149 3.81 -15.30 -10.22
N ALA A 150 3.67 -14.00 -9.93
CA ALA A 150 2.48 -13.45 -9.28
C ALA A 150 1.24 -13.62 -10.18
N SER A 151 1.36 -13.40 -11.50
CA SER A 151 0.27 -13.62 -12.45
C SER A 151 -0.21 -15.07 -12.46
N ILE A 152 0.70 -16.04 -12.46
CA ILE A 152 0.33 -17.46 -12.44
C ILE A 152 -0.30 -17.87 -11.11
N ILE A 153 0.23 -17.38 -9.99
CA ILE A 153 -0.36 -17.65 -8.66
C ILE A 153 -1.74 -16.99 -8.54
N TRP A 154 -1.90 -15.76 -9.07
CA TRP A 154 -3.18 -15.06 -9.07
C TRP A 154 -4.24 -15.84 -9.86
N PHE A 155 -3.90 -16.27 -11.08
CA PHE A 155 -4.73 -17.15 -11.88
C PHE A 155 -5.11 -18.44 -11.16
N ALA A 156 -4.12 -19.12 -10.55
CA ALA A 156 -4.34 -20.44 -9.98
C ALA A 156 -5.22 -20.39 -8.72
N VAL A 157 -4.94 -19.50 -7.78
CA VAL A 157 -5.59 -19.45 -6.47
C VAL A 157 -5.75 -18.05 -5.90
N GLY A 158 -4.88 -17.10 -6.28
CA GLY A 158 -4.77 -15.81 -5.62
C GLY A 158 -6.03 -14.96 -5.70
N TYR A 159 -6.67 -14.90 -6.89
CA TYR A 159 -7.93 -14.18 -7.07
C TYR A 159 -9.00 -14.70 -6.12
N SER A 160 -9.21 -16.01 -6.13
CA SER A 160 -10.19 -16.67 -5.29
C SER A 160 -9.95 -16.39 -3.80
N LEU A 161 -8.72 -16.61 -3.34
CA LEU A 161 -8.35 -16.40 -1.93
C LEU A 161 -8.43 -14.94 -1.47
N SER A 162 -8.47 -13.98 -2.39
CA SER A 162 -8.45 -12.55 -2.09
C SER A 162 -9.80 -11.87 -2.23
N LEU A 163 -10.64 -12.28 -3.21
CA LEU A 163 -11.78 -11.48 -3.66
C LEU A 163 -13.08 -12.26 -3.81
N THR A 164 -13.09 -13.58 -3.53
CA THR A 164 -14.36 -14.33 -3.47
C THR A 164 -14.86 -14.45 -2.04
N THR A 165 -16.15 -14.64 -1.91
CA THR A 165 -16.80 -14.79 -0.61
C THR A 165 -16.28 -16.04 0.11
N GLY A 166 -15.66 -15.86 1.25
CA GLY A 166 -15.29 -16.95 2.14
C GLY A 166 -16.50 -17.47 2.95
N SER A 167 -16.30 -18.49 3.78
CA SER A 167 -17.29 -18.86 4.79
C SER A 167 -17.42 -17.74 5.83
N GLU A 168 -18.55 -17.69 6.55
CA GLU A 168 -18.71 -16.76 7.67
C GLU A 168 -17.49 -16.78 8.60
N LYS A 169 -16.94 -15.60 8.90
CA LYS A 169 -15.73 -15.40 9.74
C LYS A 169 -14.44 -16.02 9.17
N SER A 170 -14.36 -16.25 7.86
CA SER A 170 -13.11 -16.74 7.26
C SER A 170 -12.00 -15.68 7.30
N TRP A 171 -10.75 -16.16 7.38
CA TRP A 171 -9.56 -15.30 7.33
C TRP A 171 -9.04 -15.08 5.91
N ILE A 172 -9.66 -15.73 4.93
CA ILE A 172 -9.26 -15.73 3.54
C ILE A 172 -10.48 -16.05 2.68
N GLY A 173 -10.50 -15.63 1.43
CA GLY A 173 -11.57 -15.89 0.48
C GLY A 173 -11.81 -17.38 0.20
N GLY A 174 -12.86 -17.67 -0.54
CA GLY A 174 -13.28 -19.00 -0.92
C GLY A 174 -12.35 -19.67 -1.93
N THR A 175 -12.77 -20.86 -2.39
CA THR A 175 -12.03 -21.66 -3.39
C THR A 175 -12.76 -21.76 -4.72
N ASP A 176 -13.92 -21.13 -4.84
CA ASP A 176 -14.85 -21.34 -5.96
C ASP A 176 -14.33 -20.79 -7.29
N ALA A 177 -13.41 -19.81 -7.23
CA ALA A 177 -12.74 -19.24 -8.39
C ALA A 177 -11.33 -19.77 -8.64
N PHE A 178 -10.96 -20.93 -8.09
CA PHE A 178 -9.66 -21.55 -8.40
C PHE A 178 -9.53 -21.81 -9.89
N PHE A 179 -8.38 -21.45 -10.45
CA PHE A 179 -8.05 -21.54 -11.87
C PHE A 179 -9.03 -20.77 -12.77
N LEU A 180 -9.78 -19.81 -12.19
CA LEU A 180 -10.81 -19.02 -12.86
C LEU A 180 -11.84 -19.89 -13.62
N GLN A 181 -12.14 -21.10 -13.13
CA GLN A 181 -13.03 -22.05 -13.80
C GLN A 181 -14.50 -21.61 -13.79
N HIS A 182 -14.88 -20.70 -12.87
CA HIS A 182 -16.22 -20.12 -12.82
C HIS A 182 -16.48 -19.12 -13.96
N LEU A 183 -15.43 -18.58 -14.57
CA LEU A 183 -15.46 -17.40 -15.43
C LEU A 183 -16.11 -17.68 -16.79
N SER A 184 -17.15 -16.93 -17.12
CA SER A 184 -17.73 -16.81 -18.45
C SER A 184 -17.34 -15.47 -19.10
N ILE A 185 -17.43 -15.41 -20.44
CA ILE A 185 -17.18 -14.17 -21.18
C ILE A 185 -18.23 -13.08 -20.90
N GLU A 186 -19.39 -13.49 -20.40
CA GLU A 186 -20.51 -12.60 -20.12
C GLU A 186 -20.57 -12.13 -18.67
N ASP A 187 -19.67 -12.65 -17.81
CA ASP A 187 -19.64 -12.29 -16.40
C ASP A 187 -19.20 -10.84 -16.21
N LEU A 188 -19.95 -10.13 -15.39
CA LEU A 188 -19.70 -8.74 -15.04
C LEU A 188 -19.30 -8.61 -13.57
N ASN A 189 -18.40 -7.68 -13.29
CA ASN A 189 -18.14 -7.14 -11.96
C ASN A 189 -18.62 -5.68 -11.96
N GLY A 190 -19.77 -5.43 -11.33
CA GLY A 190 -20.48 -4.17 -11.52
C GLY A 190 -20.94 -4.02 -12.98
N ASP A 191 -20.45 -3.00 -13.66
CA ASP A 191 -20.82 -2.63 -15.03
C ASP A 191 -19.70 -2.83 -16.07
N HIS A 192 -18.64 -3.53 -15.70
CA HIS A 192 -17.54 -3.90 -16.60
C HIS A 192 -17.25 -5.41 -16.53
N PRO A 193 -16.57 -6.00 -17.55
CA PRO A 193 -16.30 -7.44 -17.56
C PRO A 193 -15.48 -7.88 -16.35
N GLU A 194 -15.87 -8.99 -15.74
CA GLU A 194 -15.12 -9.58 -14.62
C GLU A 194 -13.67 -9.91 -15.02
N THR A 195 -13.44 -10.27 -16.27
CA THR A 195 -12.08 -10.48 -16.80
C THR A 195 -11.18 -9.25 -16.64
N VAL A 196 -11.73 -8.05 -16.83
CA VAL A 196 -11.02 -6.79 -16.65
C VAL A 196 -10.74 -6.52 -15.17
N TRP A 197 -11.72 -6.77 -14.31
CA TRP A 197 -11.54 -6.66 -12.86
C TRP A 197 -10.46 -7.60 -12.32
N ILE A 198 -10.51 -8.88 -12.72
CA ILE A 198 -9.50 -9.87 -12.36
C ILE A 198 -8.09 -9.41 -12.75
N MET A 199 -7.96 -8.88 -13.98
CA MET A 199 -6.68 -8.39 -14.49
C MET A 199 -6.23 -7.12 -13.79
N PHE A 200 -7.14 -6.20 -13.47
CA PHE A 200 -6.84 -5.00 -12.69
C PHE A 200 -6.29 -5.36 -11.31
N GLN A 201 -6.98 -6.20 -10.56
CA GLN A 201 -6.57 -6.67 -9.24
C GLN A 201 -5.27 -7.50 -9.29
N MET A 202 -5.03 -8.26 -10.37
CA MET A 202 -3.76 -8.96 -10.59
C MET A 202 -2.59 -7.99 -10.62
N THR A 203 -2.75 -6.79 -11.16
CA THR A 203 -1.64 -5.81 -11.21
C THR A 203 -1.20 -5.34 -9.83
N PHE A 204 -2.10 -5.28 -8.86
CA PHE A 204 -1.79 -5.01 -7.45
C PHE A 204 -1.06 -6.19 -6.78
N ALA A 205 -1.50 -7.42 -7.07
CA ALA A 205 -0.83 -8.63 -6.62
C ALA A 205 0.59 -8.76 -7.20
N ILE A 206 0.84 -8.19 -8.38
CA ILE A 206 2.15 -8.13 -9.03
C ILE A 206 3.06 -7.08 -8.38
N ILE A 207 2.57 -5.84 -8.24
CA ILE A 207 3.43 -4.74 -7.80
C ILE A 207 3.80 -4.86 -6.32
N THR A 208 2.93 -5.38 -5.48
CA THR A 208 3.14 -5.39 -4.03
C THR A 208 4.39 -6.16 -3.60
N PRO A 209 4.62 -7.43 -3.99
CA PRO A 209 5.88 -8.11 -3.72
C PRO A 209 7.06 -7.49 -4.48
N ALA A 210 6.84 -6.86 -5.65
CA ALA A 210 7.89 -6.18 -6.39
C ALA A 210 8.43 -4.95 -5.64
N LEU A 211 7.60 -4.25 -4.86
CA LEU A 211 8.07 -3.16 -4.00
C LEU A 211 9.12 -3.62 -2.98
N ILE A 212 8.99 -4.84 -2.44
CA ILE A 212 9.91 -5.38 -1.43
C ILE A 212 11.32 -5.56 -2.00
N VAL A 213 11.46 -5.69 -3.33
CA VAL A 213 12.77 -5.82 -4.01
C VAL A 213 13.73 -4.70 -3.59
N GLY A 214 13.24 -3.47 -3.44
CA GLY A 214 14.06 -2.33 -3.02
C GLY A 214 14.77 -2.52 -1.69
N ALA A 215 14.26 -3.35 -0.78
CA ALA A 215 14.86 -3.55 0.53
C ALA A 215 16.07 -4.50 0.53
N PHE A 216 16.16 -5.41 -0.46
CA PHE A 216 17.12 -6.49 -0.46
C PHE A 216 18.06 -6.54 -1.68
N VAL A 217 17.94 -5.60 -2.60
CA VAL A 217 18.81 -5.51 -3.78
C VAL A 217 20.30 -5.64 -3.42
N GLU A 218 21.08 -6.09 -4.39
CA GLU A 218 22.54 -6.22 -4.33
C GLU A 218 23.10 -7.35 -3.45
N ARG A 219 22.23 -8.12 -2.72
CA ARG A 219 22.74 -9.15 -1.77
C ARG A 219 21.89 -10.41 -1.59
N ILE A 220 20.81 -10.57 -2.33
CA ILE A 220 19.92 -11.73 -2.24
C ILE A 220 20.08 -12.68 -3.43
N LYS A 221 19.89 -13.98 -3.21
CA LYS A 221 19.85 -14.98 -4.28
C LYS A 221 18.56 -14.86 -5.09
N PHE A 222 18.63 -14.95 -6.41
CA PHE A 222 17.46 -14.91 -7.29
C PHE A 222 16.41 -15.97 -6.94
N SER A 223 16.84 -17.22 -6.69
CA SER A 223 15.93 -18.29 -6.26
C SER A 223 15.19 -17.97 -4.97
N ALA A 224 15.84 -17.27 -4.04
CA ALA A 224 15.21 -16.82 -2.81
C ALA A 224 14.13 -15.78 -3.07
N VAL A 225 14.34 -14.85 -4.01
CA VAL A 225 13.34 -13.85 -4.41
C VAL A 225 12.10 -14.54 -4.97
N MET A 226 12.27 -15.52 -5.86
CA MET A 226 11.16 -16.21 -6.50
C MET A 226 10.29 -16.98 -5.50
N ILE A 227 10.90 -17.78 -4.62
CA ILE A 227 10.18 -18.54 -3.59
C ILE A 227 9.54 -17.61 -2.58
N PHE A 228 10.28 -16.59 -2.11
CA PHE A 228 9.76 -15.61 -1.17
C PHE A 228 8.54 -14.89 -1.72
N SER A 229 8.61 -14.35 -2.93
CA SER A 229 7.52 -13.57 -3.52
C SER A 229 6.25 -14.40 -3.72
N GLY A 230 6.40 -15.67 -4.16
CA GLY A 230 5.26 -16.57 -4.31
C GLY A 230 4.59 -16.93 -2.98
N LEU A 231 5.38 -17.29 -1.97
CA LEU A 231 4.84 -17.60 -0.63
C LEU A 231 4.28 -16.34 0.05
N TRP A 232 4.94 -15.21 -0.10
CA TRP A 232 4.50 -13.95 0.47
C TRP A 232 3.16 -13.49 -0.13
N LEU A 233 2.97 -13.66 -1.44
CA LEU A 233 1.70 -13.37 -2.10
C LEU A 233 0.56 -14.19 -1.47
N LEU A 234 0.78 -15.50 -1.24
CA LEU A 234 -0.24 -16.39 -0.67
C LEU A 234 -0.50 -16.13 0.83
N PHE A 235 0.54 -15.89 1.62
CA PHE A 235 0.41 -15.84 3.08
C PHE A 235 0.32 -14.43 3.67
N VAL A 236 0.58 -13.38 2.87
CA VAL A 236 0.45 -12.00 3.32
C VAL A 236 -0.54 -11.24 2.45
N TYR A 237 -0.29 -11.17 1.13
CA TYR A 237 -1.09 -10.35 0.25
C TYR A 237 -2.54 -10.83 0.18
N CYS A 238 -2.78 -12.11 -0.15
CA CYS A 238 -4.13 -12.63 -0.29
C CYS A 238 -4.98 -12.47 0.98
N PRO A 239 -4.50 -12.85 2.20
CA PRO A 239 -5.27 -12.61 3.42
C PRO A 239 -5.58 -11.13 3.67
N VAL A 240 -4.59 -10.22 3.54
CA VAL A 240 -4.82 -8.79 3.80
C VAL A 240 -5.74 -8.18 2.75
N CYS A 241 -5.60 -8.57 1.48
CA CYS A 241 -6.51 -8.17 0.40
C CYS A 241 -7.95 -8.60 0.70
N TYR A 242 -8.14 -9.85 1.13
CA TYR A 242 -9.46 -10.35 1.56
C TYR A 242 -10.02 -9.56 2.75
N TRP A 243 -9.20 -9.31 3.78
CA TRP A 243 -9.66 -8.57 4.96
C TRP A 243 -10.17 -7.17 4.63
N VAL A 244 -9.55 -6.49 3.66
CA VAL A 244 -9.82 -5.07 3.35
C VAL A 244 -10.76 -4.92 2.15
N TRP A 245 -10.57 -5.70 1.08
CA TRP A 245 -11.29 -5.54 -0.18
C TRP A 245 -12.21 -6.72 -0.54
N GLY A 246 -11.95 -7.90 0.01
CA GLY A 246 -12.70 -9.13 -0.28
C GLY A 246 -13.91 -9.37 0.63
N GLY A 247 -14.38 -8.37 1.38
CA GLY A 247 -15.51 -8.50 2.31
C GLY A 247 -15.13 -9.12 3.66
N GLY A 248 -13.84 -9.20 4.00
CA GLY A 248 -13.37 -9.72 5.28
C GLY A 248 -13.56 -8.74 6.44
N TRP A 249 -13.13 -9.15 7.62
CA TRP A 249 -13.40 -8.50 8.92
C TRP A 249 -12.94 -7.03 9.05
N LEU A 250 -11.97 -6.56 8.26
CA LEU A 250 -11.60 -5.14 8.24
C LEU A 250 -12.56 -4.31 7.38
N ALA A 251 -13.05 -4.88 6.27
CA ALA A 251 -14.10 -4.27 5.48
C ALA A 251 -15.39 -4.13 6.31
N GLU A 252 -15.80 -5.20 7.01
CA GLU A 252 -16.95 -5.17 7.93
C GLU A 252 -16.81 -4.12 9.04
N LYS A 253 -15.58 -3.82 9.47
CA LYS A 253 -15.30 -2.75 10.44
C LYS A 253 -15.26 -1.35 9.83
N GLY A 254 -15.47 -1.21 8.53
CA GLY A 254 -15.42 0.08 7.84
C GLY A 254 -14.02 0.66 7.68
N VAL A 255 -12.98 -0.18 7.53
CA VAL A 255 -11.64 0.31 7.20
C VAL A 255 -11.67 0.99 5.83
N ILE A 256 -11.06 2.17 5.72
CA ILE A 256 -10.90 2.90 4.47
C ILE A 256 -9.50 2.64 3.93
N ASP A 257 -9.43 2.00 2.79
CA ASP A 257 -8.19 1.81 2.03
C ASP A 257 -8.52 1.78 0.53
N PHE A 258 -8.66 2.98 -0.05
CA PHE A 258 -9.20 3.15 -1.40
C PHE A 258 -8.39 2.41 -2.47
N ALA A 259 -7.07 2.47 -2.38
CA ALA A 259 -6.21 1.88 -3.39
C ALA A 259 -4.97 1.13 -2.84
N GLY A 260 -4.86 0.87 -1.53
CA GLY A 260 -3.82 -0.02 -1.00
C GLY A 260 -2.79 0.60 -0.06
N GLY A 261 -3.19 1.58 0.75
CA GLY A 261 -2.33 2.07 1.83
C GLY A 261 -1.97 0.98 2.84
N ILE A 262 -2.93 0.13 3.17
CA ILE A 262 -2.75 -1.05 4.01
C ILE A 262 -2.31 -2.24 3.16
N VAL A 263 -3.14 -2.62 2.15
CA VAL A 263 -2.98 -3.85 1.37
C VAL A 263 -1.64 -3.90 0.64
N VAL A 264 -1.20 -2.76 0.10
CA VAL A 264 0.04 -2.66 -0.69
C VAL A 264 1.18 -2.07 0.12
N HIS A 265 1.03 -0.84 0.61
CA HIS A 265 2.17 -0.07 1.11
C HIS A 265 2.60 -0.45 2.52
N ALA A 266 1.67 -0.61 3.46
CA ALA A 266 2.01 -1.01 4.83
C ALA A 266 2.55 -2.44 4.88
N THR A 267 1.95 -3.38 4.14
CA THR A 267 2.40 -4.77 4.06
C THR A 267 3.78 -4.88 3.42
N ALA A 268 4.01 -4.24 2.25
CA ALA A 268 5.30 -4.23 1.59
C ALA A 268 6.38 -3.57 2.46
N GLY A 269 6.08 -2.44 3.10
CA GLY A 269 7.03 -1.72 3.95
C GLY A 269 7.43 -2.49 5.20
N ALA A 270 6.47 -3.13 5.88
CA ALA A 270 6.73 -3.98 7.06
C ALA A 270 7.56 -5.22 6.69
N SER A 271 7.23 -5.85 5.56
CA SER A 271 7.97 -6.99 5.04
C SER A 271 9.38 -6.61 4.59
N ALA A 272 9.53 -5.47 3.92
CA ALA A 272 10.81 -4.91 3.50
C ALA A 272 11.74 -4.69 4.70
N LEU A 273 11.25 -4.05 5.76
CA LEU A 273 12.01 -3.82 7.00
C LEU A 273 12.45 -5.14 7.64
N THR A 274 11.54 -6.12 7.73
CA THR A 274 11.80 -7.43 8.30
C THR A 274 12.84 -8.19 7.49
N LEU A 275 12.68 -8.24 6.17
CA LEU A 275 13.59 -8.96 5.28
C LEU A 275 14.97 -8.30 5.24
N ALA A 276 15.05 -6.96 5.17
CA ALA A 276 16.31 -6.22 5.22
C ALA A 276 17.07 -6.48 6.53
N TYR A 277 16.35 -6.55 7.66
CA TYR A 277 16.93 -6.88 8.96
C TYR A 277 17.47 -8.32 8.99
N MET A 278 16.72 -9.31 8.49
CA MET A 278 17.12 -10.72 8.48
C MET A 278 18.30 -10.98 7.53
N LEU A 279 18.31 -10.31 6.39
CA LEU A 279 19.36 -10.46 5.38
C LEU A 279 20.67 -9.81 5.82
N GLY A 280 20.62 -8.78 6.66
CA GLY A 280 21.76 -8.03 7.16
C GLY A 280 22.23 -6.94 6.19
N ARG A 281 23.30 -6.24 6.59
CA ARG A 281 23.80 -5.03 5.92
C ARG A 281 24.62 -5.36 4.68
N ARG A 282 24.52 -4.52 3.63
CA ARG A 282 25.43 -4.55 2.48
C ARG A 282 26.83 -4.12 2.88
N LYS A 283 27.81 -4.54 2.09
CA LYS A 283 29.19 -4.10 2.24
C LYS A 283 29.27 -2.58 2.10
N GLY A 284 29.89 -1.93 3.09
CA GLY A 284 30.02 -0.47 3.15
C GLY A 284 28.91 0.28 3.89
N PHE A 285 27.80 -0.36 4.24
CA PHE A 285 26.73 0.30 5.01
C PHE A 285 27.18 0.69 6.43
N PRO A 286 26.82 1.87 6.93
CA PRO A 286 26.07 2.95 6.30
C PRO A 286 26.92 4.03 5.64
N ARG A 287 28.24 4.01 5.80
CA ARG A 287 29.12 5.18 5.50
C ARG A 287 29.77 5.15 4.12
N ASN A 288 29.95 3.97 3.53
CA ASN A 288 30.69 3.78 2.27
C ASN A 288 29.80 3.22 1.16
N LEU A 289 28.51 3.57 1.17
CA LEU A 289 27.59 3.23 0.07
C LEU A 289 27.94 4.04 -1.17
N LYS A 290 27.90 3.39 -2.33
CA LYS A 290 28.06 4.07 -3.60
C LYS A 290 26.76 4.80 -3.98
N PRO A 291 26.85 5.97 -4.64
CA PRO A 291 25.68 6.68 -5.12
C PRO A 291 24.95 5.87 -6.21
N PRO A 292 23.67 6.19 -6.50
CA PRO A 292 22.95 5.70 -7.64
C PRO A 292 23.76 5.80 -8.93
N HIS A 293 23.81 4.72 -9.72
CA HIS A 293 24.67 4.74 -10.91
C HIS A 293 24.04 5.54 -12.07
N ASN A 294 22.70 5.66 -12.11
CA ASN A 294 22.01 6.34 -13.21
C ASN A 294 20.79 7.14 -12.71
N PRO A 295 21.00 8.39 -12.25
CA PRO A 295 19.90 9.25 -11.81
C PRO A 295 18.86 9.57 -12.90
N GLY A 296 19.25 9.57 -14.17
CA GLY A 296 18.32 9.74 -15.29
C GLY A 296 17.36 8.56 -15.43
N MET A 297 17.85 7.33 -15.25
CA MET A 297 17.00 6.12 -15.20
C MET A 297 16.05 6.17 -14.00
N VAL A 298 16.52 6.61 -12.83
CA VAL A 298 15.69 6.81 -11.62
C VAL A 298 14.55 7.78 -11.92
N MET A 299 14.83 8.92 -12.51
CA MET A 299 13.82 9.91 -12.86
C MET A 299 12.81 9.36 -13.88
N THR A 300 13.26 8.66 -14.92
CA THR A 300 12.39 8.06 -15.92
C THR A 300 11.46 7.04 -15.29
N GLY A 301 11.99 6.14 -14.44
CA GLY A 301 11.18 5.16 -13.71
C GLY A 301 10.16 5.83 -12.77
N ALA A 302 10.58 6.86 -12.02
CA ALA A 302 9.68 7.62 -11.16
C ALA A 302 8.56 8.33 -11.94
N ALA A 303 8.86 8.87 -13.12
CA ALA A 303 7.85 9.49 -13.99
C ALA A 303 6.82 8.46 -14.50
N MET A 304 7.28 7.26 -14.88
CA MET A 304 6.38 6.15 -15.26
C MET A 304 5.52 5.68 -14.07
N LEU A 305 6.09 5.61 -12.87
CA LEU A 305 5.34 5.34 -11.65
C LEU A 305 4.28 6.41 -11.38
N TRP A 306 4.60 7.70 -11.54
CA TRP A 306 3.65 8.79 -11.34
C TRP A 306 2.46 8.69 -12.30
N VAL A 307 2.72 8.55 -13.59
CA VAL A 307 1.65 8.41 -14.60
C VAL A 307 0.84 7.14 -14.38
N GLY A 308 1.51 6.02 -14.10
CA GLY A 308 0.84 4.75 -13.79
C GLY A 308 -0.05 4.82 -12.54
N TRP A 309 0.30 5.69 -11.59
CA TRP A 309 -0.49 5.88 -10.36
C TRP A 309 -1.86 6.52 -10.61
N PHE A 310 -2.09 7.14 -11.75
CA PHE A 310 -3.43 7.55 -12.16
C PHE A 310 -4.32 6.32 -12.38
N GLY A 311 -3.79 5.28 -13.05
CA GLY A 311 -4.48 3.99 -13.14
C GLY A 311 -4.62 3.31 -11.78
N PHE A 312 -3.59 3.40 -10.93
CA PHE A 312 -3.59 2.78 -9.61
C PHE A 312 -4.69 3.36 -8.69
N ASN A 313 -4.72 4.67 -8.52
CA ASN A 313 -5.68 5.33 -7.62
C ASN A 313 -7.03 5.60 -8.30
N ALA A 314 -7.06 6.22 -9.48
CA ALA A 314 -8.33 6.51 -10.11
C ALA A 314 -8.99 5.27 -10.74
N GLY A 315 -8.21 4.24 -11.10
CA GLY A 315 -8.74 2.93 -11.48
C GLY A 315 -9.43 2.21 -10.31
N SER A 316 -9.02 2.46 -9.06
CA SER A 316 -9.65 1.88 -7.87
C SER A 316 -11.06 2.41 -7.59
N ALA A 317 -11.52 3.43 -8.33
CA ALA A 317 -12.93 3.81 -8.36
C ALA A 317 -13.81 2.75 -9.02
N GLY A 318 -13.25 1.86 -9.85
CA GLY A 318 -13.98 0.83 -10.58
C GLY A 318 -14.77 1.34 -11.79
N ALA A 319 -14.88 2.67 -11.96
CA ALA A 319 -15.67 3.32 -13.01
C ALA A 319 -15.00 4.60 -13.50
N ALA A 320 -15.42 5.11 -14.67
CA ALA A 320 -15.02 6.40 -15.24
C ALA A 320 -15.95 7.51 -14.72
N ASP A 321 -15.98 7.71 -13.43
CA ASP A 321 -16.90 8.60 -12.73
C ASP A 321 -16.21 9.81 -12.08
N THR A 322 -16.97 10.57 -11.30
CA THR A 322 -16.47 11.74 -10.57
C THR A 322 -15.45 11.37 -9.50
N SER A 323 -15.54 10.17 -8.91
CA SER A 323 -14.58 9.64 -7.94
C SER A 323 -13.23 9.37 -8.61
N ALA A 324 -13.22 8.73 -9.78
CA ALA A 324 -12.00 8.54 -10.58
C ALA A 324 -11.34 9.88 -10.93
N GLY A 325 -12.13 10.87 -11.37
CA GLY A 325 -11.63 12.21 -11.68
C GLY A 325 -11.00 12.90 -10.48
N MET A 326 -11.63 12.83 -9.33
CA MET A 326 -11.09 13.40 -8.08
C MET A 326 -9.85 12.65 -7.62
N ALA A 327 -9.87 11.31 -7.63
CA ALA A 327 -8.72 10.49 -7.24
C ALA A 327 -7.48 10.80 -8.11
N MET A 328 -7.65 11.02 -9.41
CA MET A 328 -6.57 11.45 -10.31
C MET A 328 -5.98 12.80 -9.89
N LEU A 329 -6.84 13.80 -9.64
CA LEU A 329 -6.42 15.15 -9.24
C LEU A 329 -5.65 15.15 -7.92
N VAL A 330 -6.21 14.52 -6.89
CA VAL A 330 -5.60 14.50 -5.55
C VAL A 330 -4.30 13.71 -5.52
N THR A 331 -4.21 12.65 -6.33
CA THR A 331 -2.96 11.87 -6.54
C THR A 331 -1.86 12.76 -7.10
N HIS A 332 -2.16 13.54 -8.14
CA HIS A 332 -1.20 14.47 -8.74
C HIS A 332 -0.75 15.55 -7.75
N LEU A 333 -1.69 16.18 -7.05
CA LEU A 333 -1.40 17.25 -6.09
C LEU A 333 -0.54 16.78 -4.92
N SER A 334 -0.84 15.60 -4.37
CA SER A 334 -0.04 15.01 -3.30
C SER A 334 1.39 14.71 -3.74
N ALA A 335 1.56 14.08 -4.91
CA ALA A 335 2.88 13.80 -5.47
C ALA A 335 3.70 15.07 -5.68
N ALA A 336 3.13 16.07 -6.33
CA ALA A 336 3.80 17.35 -6.58
C ALA A 336 4.20 18.07 -5.29
N THR A 337 3.30 18.09 -4.30
CA THR A 337 3.55 18.73 -3.00
C THR A 337 4.65 18.00 -2.23
N ALA A 338 4.60 16.68 -2.16
CA ALA A 338 5.61 15.88 -1.47
C ALA A 338 6.99 16.03 -2.11
N SER A 339 7.06 16.09 -3.44
CA SER A 339 8.29 16.36 -4.20
C SER A 339 8.93 17.67 -3.79
N LEU A 340 8.14 18.74 -3.75
CA LEU A 340 8.61 20.08 -3.37
C LEU A 340 9.06 20.14 -1.90
N VAL A 341 8.27 19.55 -0.99
CA VAL A 341 8.61 19.53 0.44
C VAL A 341 9.89 18.74 0.68
N TRP A 342 10.02 17.56 0.09
CA TRP A 342 11.24 16.75 0.18
C TRP A 342 12.46 17.53 -0.34
N MET A 343 12.35 18.10 -1.53
CA MET A 343 13.41 18.90 -2.14
C MET A 343 13.83 20.08 -1.25
N ILE A 344 12.87 20.81 -0.66
CA ILE A 344 13.13 21.94 0.21
C ILE A 344 13.85 21.50 1.50
N VAL A 345 13.41 20.40 2.11
CA VAL A 345 14.03 19.85 3.32
C VAL A 345 15.46 19.40 3.02
N GLU A 346 15.67 18.66 1.93
CA GLU A 346 17.00 18.22 1.48
C GLU A 346 17.90 19.41 1.19
N TRP A 347 17.41 20.39 0.42
CA TRP A 347 18.18 21.59 0.08
C TRP A 347 18.65 22.36 1.31
N ARG A 348 17.78 22.55 2.30
CA ARG A 348 18.15 23.22 3.56
C ARG A 348 19.16 22.44 4.38
N LYS A 349 19.16 21.10 4.30
CA LYS A 349 20.07 20.25 5.07
C LYS A 349 21.42 20.05 4.39
N THR A 350 21.43 19.86 3.07
CA THR A 350 22.63 19.50 2.30
C THR A 350 23.23 20.67 1.55
N GLY A 351 22.50 21.78 1.45
CA GLY A 351 22.90 22.97 0.68
C GLY A 351 22.58 22.89 -0.81
N LYS A 352 22.06 21.76 -1.32
CA LYS A 352 21.72 21.56 -2.74
C LYS A 352 20.50 20.66 -2.87
N PRO A 353 19.60 20.92 -3.84
CA PRO A 353 18.53 19.99 -4.18
C PRO A 353 19.09 18.80 -4.96
N GLY A 354 18.62 17.58 -4.66
CA GLY A 354 19.01 16.35 -5.35
C GLY A 354 17.91 15.83 -6.27
N LEU A 355 18.29 15.38 -7.50
CA LEU A 355 17.32 14.78 -8.42
C LEU A 355 16.70 13.50 -7.82
N VAL A 356 17.51 12.65 -7.19
CA VAL A 356 17.02 11.42 -6.56
C VAL A 356 16.09 11.76 -5.39
N GLY A 357 16.43 12.80 -4.61
CA GLY A 357 15.60 13.24 -3.48
C GLY A 357 14.21 13.71 -3.92
N ILE A 358 14.12 14.60 -4.91
CA ILE A 358 12.81 15.11 -5.38
C ILE A 358 11.93 13.99 -5.93
N VAL A 359 12.47 13.03 -6.69
CA VAL A 359 11.67 11.91 -7.22
C VAL A 359 11.32 10.88 -6.13
N THR A 360 12.15 10.70 -5.11
CA THR A 360 11.78 9.89 -3.93
C THR A 360 10.63 10.54 -3.16
N GLY A 361 10.65 11.87 -3.04
CA GLY A 361 9.53 12.65 -2.51
C GLY A 361 8.25 12.45 -3.32
N THR A 362 8.36 12.35 -4.66
CA THR A 362 7.21 12.02 -5.53
C THR A 362 6.58 10.70 -5.12
N ILE A 363 7.38 9.64 -5.00
CA ILE A 363 6.87 8.30 -4.63
C ILE A 363 6.28 8.32 -3.20
N ALA A 364 6.88 9.05 -2.27
CA ALA A 364 6.33 9.21 -0.92
C ALA A 364 4.94 9.84 -0.94
N GLY A 365 4.73 10.90 -1.74
CA GLY A 365 3.44 11.54 -1.91
C GLY A 365 2.40 10.64 -2.54
N LEU A 366 2.78 9.87 -3.56
CA LEU A 366 1.94 8.90 -4.23
C LEU A 366 1.49 7.77 -3.29
N ALA A 367 2.42 7.19 -2.55
CA ALA A 367 2.12 6.12 -1.60
C ALA A 367 1.24 6.60 -0.43
N THR A 368 1.45 7.83 0.03
CA THR A 368 0.71 8.36 1.19
C THR A 368 -0.72 8.78 0.83
N ILE A 369 -0.98 9.29 -0.38
CA ILE A 369 -2.35 9.64 -0.82
C ILE A 369 -3.19 8.40 -1.15
N THR A 370 -2.56 7.28 -1.49
CA THR A 370 -3.20 6.06 -1.99
C THR A 370 -4.41 5.60 -1.16
N PRO A 371 -4.35 5.45 0.17
CA PRO A 371 -5.52 5.02 0.96
C PRO A 371 -6.64 6.06 1.02
N ALA A 372 -6.33 7.32 0.78
CA ALA A 372 -7.23 8.45 0.98
C ALA A 372 -7.77 9.05 -0.33
N SER A 373 -7.30 8.59 -1.50
CA SER A 373 -7.55 9.27 -2.78
C SER A 373 -9.01 9.30 -3.20
N GLY A 374 -9.85 8.39 -2.69
CA GLY A 374 -11.31 8.40 -2.90
C GLY A 374 -12.09 9.21 -1.87
N SER A 375 -11.43 9.70 -0.79
CA SER A 375 -12.14 10.32 0.35
C SER A 375 -11.72 11.76 0.63
N VAL A 376 -10.66 12.28 -0.01
CA VAL A 376 -10.13 13.62 0.27
C VAL A 376 -10.21 14.51 -0.96
N GLY A 377 -10.46 15.80 -0.73
CA GLY A 377 -10.39 16.83 -1.77
C GLY A 377 -8.98 17.41 -1.94
N PRO A 378 -8.83 18.42 -2.83
CA PRO A 378 -7.53 18.98 -3.21
C PRO A 378 -6.72 19.55 -2.04
N LEU A 379 -7.34 20.24 -1.07
CA LEU A 379 -6.64 20.78 0.11
C LEU A 379 -6.13 19.64 1.01
N GLY A 380 -6.93 18.59 1.22
CA GLY A 380 -6.51 17.39 1.94
C GLY A 380 -5.29 16.72 1.28
N ALA A 381 -5.29 16.65 -0.05
CA ALA A 381 -4.15 16.12 -0.81
C ALA A 381 -2.87 16.94 -0.63
N ILE A 382 -2.94 18.26 -0.57
CA ILE A 382 -1.79 19.14 -0.26
C ILE A 382 -1.24 18.83 1.14
N VAL A 383 -2.12 18.68 2.14
CA VAL A 383 -1.71 18.36 3.52
C VAL A 383 -1.07 16.98 3.59
N ILE A 384 -1.66 15.97 2.93
CA ILE A 384 -1.11 14.62 2.86
C ILE A 384 0.26 14.63 2.17
N GLY A 385 0.38 15.29 1.01
CA GLY A 385 1.63 15.39 0.27
C GLY A 385 2.73 16.11 1.07
N ALA A 386 2.40 17.23 1.75
CA ALA A 386 3.35 17.93 2.60
C ALA A 386 3.82 17.06 3.77
N SER A 387 2.90 16.36 4.41
CA SER A 387 3.20 15.40 5.49
C SER A 387 4.08 14.26 5.00
N ALA A 388 3.78 13.70 3.83
CA ALA A 388 4.57 12.64 3.20
C ALA A 388 6.01 13.06 2.93
N GLY A 389 6.20 14.21 2.24
CA GLY A 389 7.52 14.72 1.90
C GLY A 389 8.39 14.99 3.13
N PHE A 390 7.77 15.44 4.23
CA PHE A 390 8.48 15.70 5.49
C PHE A 390 8.73 14.42 6.30
N VAL A 391 7.70 13.65 6.59
CA VAL A 391 7.78 12.47 7.48
C VAL A 391 8.63 11.37 6.86
N CYS A 392 8.43 11.03 5.58
CA CYS A 392 9.19 9.98 4.91
C CYS A 392 10.68 10.35 4.74
N TYR A 393 10.98 11.63 4.50
CA TYR A 393 12.37 12.11 4.48
C TYR A 393 13.12 11.75 5.78
N TYR A 394 12.52 12.03 6.93
CA TYR A 394 13.13 11.71 8.21
C TYR A 394 13.06 10.21 8.53
N ALA A 395 12.03 9.52 8.09
CA ALA A 395 11.90 8.07 8.27
C ALA A 395 13.06 7.32 7.60
N CYS A 396 13.53 7.76 6.41
CA CYS A 396 14.72 7.18 5.77
C CYS A 396 15.95 7.23 6.68
N SER A 397 16.21 8.38 7.31
CA SER A 397 17.33 8.51 8.27
C SER A 397 17.10 7.66 9.52
N ILE A 398 15.87 7.61 10.04
CA ILE A 398 15.55 6.80 11.22
C ILE A 398 15.81 5.32 10.96
N VAL A 399 15.34 4.78 9.84
CA VAL A 399 15.52 3.37 9.48
C VAL A 399 17.00 3.05 9.30
N LYS A 400 17.74 3.85 8.52
CA LYS A 400 19.14 3.57 8.20
C LYS A 400 20.10 3.90 9.34
N GLU A 401 19.95 5.05 9.98
CA GLU A 401 20.92 5.54 10.97
C GLU A 401 20.56 5.15 12.41
N ALA A 402 19.32 5.38 12.83
CA ALA A 402 18.90 5.11 14.20
C ALA A 402 18.62 3.62 14.45
N MET A 403 17.89 2.95 13.53
CA MET A 403 17.61 1.52 13.64
C MET A 403 18.78 0.67 13.11
N GLY A 404 19.59 1.22 12.21
CA GLY A 404 20.73 0.55 11.61
C GLY A 404 20.34 -0.59 10.68
N VAL A 405 19.15 -0.51 10.07
CA VAL A 405 18.65 -1.47 9.09
C VAL A 405 19.00 -0.99 7.68
N ASP A 406 19.61 -1.86 6.89
CA ASP A 406 19.94 -1.56 5.49
C ASP A 406 18.76 -1.87 4.59
N ASP A 407 17.70 -1.05 4.69
CA ASP A 407 16.65 -0.96 3.70
C ASP A 407 17.20 -0.18 2.50
N SER A 408 17.62 -0.94 1.47
CA SER A 408 18.53 -0.43 0.45
C SER A 408 17.98 0.78 -0.30
N LEU A 409 16.73 0.75 -0.67
CA LEU A 409 16.06 1.77 -1.49
C LEU A 409 14.86 2.42 -0.76
N ASP A 410 14.91 2.45 0.58
CA ASP A 410 13.96 3.17 1.44
C ASP A 410 12.50 2.70 1.38
N VAL A 411 12.26 1.41 1.09
CA VAL A 411 10.91 0.85 0.94
C VAL A 411 10.09 0.98 2.23
N ALA A 412 10.68 0.65 3.38
CA ALA A 412 10.00 0.75 4.67
C ALA A 412 9.62 2.21 5.01
N ALA A 413 10.51 3.16 4.70
CA ALA A 413 10.29 4.58 4.98
C ALA A 413 9.28 5.22 4.02
N VAL A 414 9.38 4.92 2.71
CA VAL A 414 8.54 5.55 1.68
C VAL A 414 7.17 4.89 1.60
N HIS A 415 7.13 3.56 1.47
CA HIS A 415 5.87 2.82 1.35
C HIS A 415 5.28 2.49 2.71
N GLY A 416 6.06 1.91 3.64
CA GLY A 416 5.56 1.52 4.96
C GLY A 416 5.06 2.72 5.77
N VAL A 417 5.95 3.68 6.05
CA VAL A 417 5.58 4.87 6.83
C VAL A 417 4.60 5.74 6.06
N GLY A 418 4.79 5.93 4.73
CA GLY A 418 3.88 6.71 3.90
C GLY A 418 2.47 6.11 3.86
N GLY A 419 2.34 4.81 3.57
CA GLY A 419 1.03 4.14 3.54
C GLY A 419 0.29 4.19 4.86
N ILE A 420 0.98 3.93 5.98
CA ILE A 420 0.41 4.06 7.34
C ILE A 420 -0.03 5.50 7.61
N LEU A 421 0.80 6.49 7.29
CA LEU A 421 0.49 7.89 7.49
C LEU A 421 -0.78 8.30 6.74
N GLY A 422 -0.89 7.95 5.46
CA GLY A 422 -2.08 8.24 4.65
C GLY A 422 -3.33 7.55 5.17
N THR A 423 -3.21 6.27 5.56
CA THR A 423 -4.30 5.49 6.16
C THR A 423 -4.81 6.11 7.46
N LEU A 424 -3.93 6.67 8.28
CA LEU A 424 -4.36 7.34 9.52
C LEU A 424 -4.94 8.74 9.26
N LEU A 425 -4.39 9.46 8.28
CA LEU A 425 -4.85 10.83 7.96
C LEU A 425 -6.24 10.83 7.31
N VAL A 426 -6.65 9.79 6.61
CA VAL A 426 -7.98 9.73 5.98
C VAL A 426 -9.11 9.86 7.01
N ALA A 427 -8.92 9.36 8.24
CA ALA A 427 -9.89 9.46 9.32
C ALA A 427 -10.27 10.91 9.69
N PHE A 428 -9.38 11.86 9.42
CA PHE A 428 -9.59 13.28 9.72
C PHE A 428 -9.85 14.09 8.45
N LEU A 429 -9.09 13.85 7.39
CA LEU A 429 -9.13 14.64 6.16
C LEU A 429 -10.24 14.18 5.19
N GLY A 430 -10.78 12.98 5.39
CA GLY A 430 -11.92 12.46 4.65
C GLY A 430 -13.27 12.96 5.16
N VAL A 431 -13.33 13.56 6.36
CA VAL A 431 -14.58 14.09 6.94
C VAL A 431 -15.12 15.22 6.08
N GLU A 432 -16.39 15.16 5.74
CA GLU A 432 -17.05 16.17 4.92
C GLU A 432 -16.88 17.59 5.51
N GLY A 433 -16.53 18.54 4.65
CA GLY A 433 -16.24 19.91 5.06
C GLY A 433 -14.86 20.14 5.67
N THR A 434 -14.10 19.12 6.05
CA THR A 434 -12.74 19.24 6.57
C THR A 434 -11.73 19.33 5.43
N LEU A 435 -11.22 20.53 5.13
CA LEU A 435 -10.28 20.76 4.03
C LEU A 435 -10.74 20.17 2.67
N GLY A 436 -12.05 20.14 2.46
CA GLY A 436 -12.66 19.56 1.27
C GLY A 436 -12.73 18.04 1.28
N GLY A 437 -12.82 17.42 2.45
CA GLY A 437 -13.12 15.99 2.60
C GLY A 437 -14.45 15.64 1.92
N LEU A 438 -14.51 14.46 1.31
CA LEU A 438 -15.64 14.01 0.47
C LEU A 438 -16.66 13.16 1.25
N GLY A 439 -16.41 12.92 2.52
CA GLY A 439 -17.18 12.03 3.39
C GLY A 439 -16.36 10.81 3.82
N LEU A 440 -16.64 10.30 5.01
CA LEU A 440 -16.12 9.01 5.48
C LEU A 440 -17.08 7.90 5.06
N SER A 441 -16.61 6.67 5.09
CA SER A 441 -17.44 5.51 4.79
C SER A 441 -18.66 5.43 5.71
N VAL A 442 -19.82 5.11 5.14
CA VAL A 442 -21.03 4.81 5.90
C VAL A 442 -20.81 3.54 6.69
N LYS A 443 -21.08 3.58 7.99
CA LYS A 443 -20.97 2.43 8.89
C LYS A 443 -22.17 1.49 8.73
N GLU A 444 -23.35 2.07 8.70
CA GLU A 444 -24.63 1.37 8.68
C GLU A 444 -25.70 2.29 8.10
N THR A 445 -26.60 1.74 7.31
CA THR A 445 -27.84 2.41 6.92
C THR A 445 -28.96 1.82 7.75
N LEU A 446 -29.58 2.64 8.60
CA LEU A 446 -30.69 2.24 9.45
C LEU A 446 -31.96 1.97 8.61
N ALA A 447 -32.94 1.28 9.20
CA ALA A 447 -34.19 0.91 8.53
C ALA A 447 -35.02 2.14 8.06
N ASP A 448 -34.77 3.32 8.65
CA ASP A 448 -35.39 4.60 8.25
C ASP A 448 -34.61 5.35 7.16
N GLY A 449 -33.54 4.76 6.62
CA GLY A 449 -32.68 5.37 5.62
C GLY A 449 -31.61 6.30 6.20
N THR A 450 -31.48 6.41 7.53
CA THR A 450 -30.43 7.23 8.16
C THR A 450 -29.09 6.54 8.01
N GLU A 451 -28.12 7.25 7.45
CA GLU A 451 -26.73 6.80 7.35
C GLU A 451 -25.95 7.13 8.63
N VAL A 452 -25.35 6.11 9.20
CA VAL A 452 -24.46 6.24 10.36
C VAL A 452 -23.02 6.26 9.86
N ILE A 453 -22.31 7.36 10.10
CA ILE A 453 -20.90 7.56 9.73
C ILE A 453 -20.05 7.49 11.00
N TYR A 454 -18.88 6.88 10.91
CA TYR A 454 -17.95 6.87 12.02
C TYR A 454 -17.48 8.29 12.36
N PRO A 455 -17.52 8.72 13.63
CA PRO A 455 -16.77 9.90 14.07
C PRO A 455 -15.28 9.74 13.79
N SER A 456 -14.57 10.84 13.53
CA SER A 456 -13.14 10.79 13.18
C SER A 456 -12.27 10.00 14.15
N GLY A 457 -12.56 10.04 15.44
CA GLY A 457 -11.83 9.27 16.46
C GLY A 457 -12.04 7.76 16.36
N GLU A 458 -13.26 7.31 16.09
CA GLU A 458 -13.57 5.90 15.87
C GLU A 458 -12.98 5.41 14.55
N GLN A 459 -13.12 6.20 13.48
CA GLN A 459 -12.50 5.88 12.20
C GLN A 459 -10.98 5.77 12.33
N PHE A 460 -10.33 6.66 13.08
CA PHE A 460 -8.90 6.56 13.36
C PHE A 460 -8.53 5.25 14.07
N ALA A 461 -9.33 4.82 15.03
CA ALA A 461 -9.11 3.54 15.72
C ALA A 461 -9.23 2.34 14.78
N VAL A 462 -10.23 2.35 13.89
CA VAL A 462 -10.40 1.32 12.86
C VAL A 462 -9.21 1.30 11.90
N GLN A 463 -8.77 2.46 11.41
CA GLN A 463 -7.60 2.59 10.54
C GLN A 463 -6.32 2.08 11.21
N ALA A 464 -6.10 2.47 12.47
CA ALA A 464 -4.95 2.01 13.25
C ALA A 464 -4.98 0.48 13.45
N GLN A 465 -6.16 -0.10 13.71
CA GLN A 465 -6.35 -1.54 13.86
C GLN A 465 -6.02 -2.28 12.57
N GLY A 466 -6.48 -1.78 11.41
CA GLY A 466 -6.15 -2.33 10.09
C GLY A 466 -4.65 -2.31 9.81
N CYS A 467 -4.00 -1.16 10.03
CA CYS A 467 -2.55 -1.04 9.89
C CYS A 467 -1.79 -2.03 10.79
N LEU A 468 -2.14 -2.10 12.07
CA LEU A 468 -1.46 -2.96 13.03
C LEU A 468 -1.62 -4.45 12.69
N ALA A 469 -2.81 -4.88 12.29
CA ALA A 469 -3.06 -6.25 11.88
C ALA A 469 -2.25 -6.65 10.64
N ALA A 470 -2.26 -5.81 9.61
CA ALA A 470 -1.51 -6.03 8.38
C ALA A 470 0.01 -6.05 8.62
N ILE A 471 0.53 -5.12 9.43
CA ILE A 471 1.94 -5.05 9.83
C ILE A 471 2.33 -6.30 10.61
N ALA A 472 1.54 -6.71 11.59
CA ALA A 472 1.82 -7.89 12.41
C ALA A 472 1.90 -9.17 11.57
N LEU A 473 0.90 -9.39 10.69
CA LEU A 473 0.92 -10.51 9.75
C LEU A 473 2.16 -10.45 8.84
N SER A 474 2.44 -9.28 8.26
CA SER A 474 3.56 -9.09 7.33
C SER A 474 4.91 -9.40 7.99
N ILE A 475 5.13 -8.96 9.22
CA ILE A 475 6.37 -9.23 9.98
C ILE A 475 6.48 -10.73 10.29
N VAL A 476 5.43 -11.31 10.85
CA VAL A 476 5.44 -12.72 11.28
C VAL A 476 5.59 -13.65 10.08
N ALA A 477 4.78 -13.46 9.05
CA ALA A 477 4.83 -14.31 7.85
C ALA A 477 6.16 -14.15 7.12
N THR A 478 6.66 -12.92 6.91
CA THR A 478 7.98 -12.70 6.29
C THR A 478 9.09 -13.39 7.07
N TYR A 479 9.09 -13.28 8.41
CA TYR A 479 10.06 -13.95 9.25
C TYR A 479 10.01 -15.48 9.10
N LEU A 480 8.81 -16.06 9.16
CA LEU A 480 8.59 -17.49 9.04
C LEU A 480 8.97 -18.01 7.66
N ILE A 481 8.53 -17.35 6.58
CA ILE A 481 8.88 -17.71 5.20
C ILE A 481 10.40 -17.76 5.05
N VAL A 482 11.11 -16.72 5.46
CA VAL A 482 12.57 -16.67 5.36
C VAL A 482 13.23 -17.76 6.19
N LYS A 483 12.76 -18.01 7.42
CA LYS A 483 13.29 -19.08 8.29
C LYS A 483 13.10 -20.48 7.71
N ILE A 484 11.93 -20.71 7.11
CA ILE A 484 11.61 -22.03 6.52
C ILE A 484 12.41 -22.25 5.22
N MET A 485 12.45 -21.25 4.31
CA MET A 485 13.11 -21.42 3.02
C MET A 485 14.63 -21.42 3.08
N SER A 486 15.22 -20.70 4.05
CA SER A 486 16.67 -20.49 4.13
C SER A 486 17.49 -21.81 4.19
N PRO A 487 17.14 -22.84 4.99
CA PRO A 487 17.87 -24.10 4.99
C PRO A 487 17.88 -24.83 3.65
N PHE A 488 16.77 -24.78 2.91
CA PHE A 488 16.64 -25.46 1.60
C PHE A 488 17.47 -24.78 0.51
N LEU A 489 17.81 -23.51 0.68
CA LEU A 489 18.60 -22.71 -0.27
C LEU A 489 20.06 -22.54 0.15
N GLY A 490 20.50 -23.19 1.23
CA GLY A 490 21.83 -22.96 1.79
C GLY A 490 22.04 -21.49 2.14
N GLY A 491 21.02 -20.86 2.75
CA GLY A 491 20.95 -19.43 3.01
C GLY A 491 20.33 -18.63 1.85
N ILE A 492 19.72 -17.48 2.18
CA ILE A 492 19.06 -16.61 1.19
C ILE A 492 19.97 -15.51 0.63
N ARG A 493 21.09 -15.20 1.32
CA ARG A 493 22.06 -14.20 0.93
C ARG A 493 23.15 -14.81 0.03
N VAL A 494 23.62 -14.03 -0.92
CA VAL A 494 24.82 -14.35 -1.72
C VAL A 494 26.09 -14.24 -0.87
N SER A 495 27.20 -14.80 -1.37
CA SER A 495 28.51 -14.66 -0.70
C SER A 495 29.00 -13.18 -0.75
N GLU A 496 29.94 -12.82 0.14
CA GLU A 496 30.56 -11.49 0.09
C GLU A 496 31.36 -11.27 -1.19
N GLU A 497 31.86 -12.33 -1.79
CA GLU A 497 32.56 -12.32 -3.07
C GLU A 497 31.61 -11.98 -4.21
N ASP A 498 30.47 -12.66 -4.30
CA ASP A 498 29.44 -12.40 -5.30
C ASP A 498 28.84 -10.99 -5.15
N GLU A 499 28.59 -10.53 -3.91
CA GLU A 499 28.16 -9.16 -3.63
C GLU A 499 29.19 -8.13 -4.13
N THR A 500 30.47 -8.45 -3.98
CA THR A 500 31.57 -7.57 -4.41
C THR A 500 31.70 -7.55 -5.93
N GLN A 501 31.58 -8.70 -6.59
CA GLN A 501 31.63 -8.84 -8.03
C GLN A 501 30.41 -8.18 -8.71
N GLY A 502 29.22 -8.40 -8.17
CA GLY A 502 27.95 -7.90 -8.68
C GLY A 502 27.05 -9.05 -9.14
N LEU A 503 25.74 -8.87 -8.94
CA LEU A 503 24.76 -9.93 -9.16
C LEU A 503 24.43 -10.15 -10.64
N ASP A 504 24.67 -9.15 -11.51
CA ASP A 504 24.40 -9.28 -12.94
C ASP A 504 25.23 -10.40 -13.56
N GLN A 505 26.53 -10.41 -13.29
CA GLN A 505 27.42 -11.48 -13.77
C GLN A 505 27.14 -12.82 -13.09
N TRP A 506 26.95 -12.80 -11.77
CA TRP A 506 26.77 -14.00 -10.96
C TRP A 506 25.44 -14.69 -11.23
N ALA A 507 24.34 -13.93 -11.26
CA ALA A 507 22.98 -14.49 -11.33
C ALA A 507 22.42 -14.55 -12.77
N GLN A 508 22.87 -13.63 -13.66
CA GLN A 508 22.31 -13.48 -15.01
C GLN A 508 23.33 -13.85 -16.11
N GLY A 509 24.60 -14.04 -15.76
CA GLY A 509 25.66 -14.38 -16.73
C GLY A 509 25.96 -13.26 -17.73
N GLY A 510 25.62 -12.02 -17.41
CA GLY A 510 25.78 -10.87 -18.29
C GLY A 510 26.10 -9.57 -17.54
N ASN A 511 26.36 -8.52 -18.28
CA ASN A 511 26.57 -7.16 -17.76
C ASN A 511 25.46 -6.25 -18.29
N GLY A 512 24.90 -5.41 -17.43
CA GLY A 512 23.91 -4.41 -17.83
C GLY A 512 24.48 -3.33 -18.75
N TYR A 513 25.79 -3.13 -18.71
CA TYR A 513 26.52 -2.16 -19.53
C TYR A 513 27.79 -2.77 -20.09
N SER A 514 28.02 -2.55 -21.39
CA SER A 514 29.33 -2.76 -22.04
C SER A 514 30.08 -1.43 -21.98
N LEU A 515 30.82 -1.23 -20.90
CA LEU A 515 31.73 -0.08 -20.76
C LEU A 515 33.05 -0.50 -21.41
N ASN A 516 33.22 -0.21 -22.71
CA ASN A 516 34.48 -0.39 -23.44
C ASN A 516 35.47 0.73 -23.09
#